data_52190542e1d94b8fbd432f0cc0eb1376
#
_entry.id   52190542e1d94b8fbd432f0cc0eb1376
#
_cell.length_a   1.000
_cell.length_b   1.000
_cell.length_c   1.000
_cell.angle_alpha   90.00
_cell.angle_beta   90.00
_cell.angle_gamma   90.00
#
_symmetry.space_group_name_H-M   'P 1'
#
loop_
_entity.id
_entity.type
_entity.pdbx_description
1 polymer ?
#
loop_
_entity_poly.entity_id
_entity_poly.type
_entity_poly.pdbx_seq_one_letter_code
_entity_poly.pdbx_strand_id
1 'polypeptide(L)'
;MLLFKKSKLIISSLLFFLFSCGYQPLINVSKPNESLFNSGKFEIFSPENDIGFQIRENLLTDFGFPKNPKYKIMLKNSLERRKSIVTNKNDITRYNLILNTIFNLIEINNNKIKLTKTFETETSFSASTNITGFKAQVAKVNAEKRLAYDIAEKIRIEILILEKDLLN
;
A
#
# COMPACT_ATOMS: atom_id res chain seq x y z
N MET A 1 -11.19 56.08 9.77
CA MET A 1 -10.44 55.71 8.52
C MET A 1 -9.14 54.93 8.75
N LEU A 2 -8.58 54.92 9.94
CA LEU A 2 -7.32 54.22 10.30
C LEU A 2 -7.52 52.70 10.59
N LEU A 3 -8.67 52.27 11.05
CA LEU A 3 -8.95 50.88 11.40
C LEU A 3 -9.06 49.94 10.16
N PHE A 4 -9.58 50.46 9.04
CA PHE A 4 -9.69 49.69 7.79
C PHE A 4 -8.31 49.43 7.11
N LYS A 5 -7.33 50.32 7.30
CA LYS A 5 -5.97 50.13 6.77
C LYS A 5 -5.22 49.01 7.50
N LYS A 6 -5.38 48.88 8.82
CA LYS A 6 -4.74 47.84 9.64
C LYS A 6 -5.33 46.47 9.36
N SER A 7 -6.67 46.34 9.13
CA SER A 7 -7.33 45.09 8.77
C SER A 7 -6.84 44.53 7.44
N LYS A 8 -6.66 45.36 6.41
CA LYS A 8 -6.12 44.92 5.10
C LYS A 8 -4.69 44.41 5.19
N LEU A 9 -3.87 44.98 6.07
CA LEU A 9 -2.49 44.54 6.27
C LEU A 9 -2.40 43.19 6.97
N ILE A 10 -3.28 42.92 7.92
CA ILE A 10 -3.37 41.62 8.62
C ILE A 10 -3.85 40.53 7.67
N ILE A 11 -4.87 40.82 6.83
CA ILE A 11 -5.39 39.86 5.84
C ILE A 11 -4.35 39.53 4.78
N SER A 12 -3.56 40.55 4.31
CA SER A 12 -2.47 40.33 3.36
C SER A 12 -1.34 39.49 3.94
N SER A 13 -1.00 39.68 5.22
CA SER A 13 0.01 38.87 5.92
C SER A 13 -0.46 37.41 6.09
N LEU A 14 -1.74 37.18 6.38
CA LEU A 14 -2.30 35.85 6.54
C LEU A 14 -2.32 35.04 5.23
N LEU A 15 -2.49 35.73 4.09
CA LEU A 15 -2.42 35.09 2.78
C LEU A 15 -1.02 34.53 2.44
N PHE A 16 0.05 35.15 2.93
CA PHE A 16 1.42 34.69 2.69
C PHE A 16 1.72 33.34 3.38
N PHE A 17 1.05 33.01 4.49
CA PHE A 17 1.24 31.74 5.17
C PHE A 17 0.57 30.55 4.44
N LEU A 18 -0.36 30.81 3.52
CA LEU A 18 -1.06 29.75 2.76
C LEU A 18 -0.22 29.16 1.61
N PHE A 19 0.84 29.86 1.16
CA PHE A 19 1.73 29.39 0.09
C PHE A 19 2.89 28.52 0.60
N SER A 20 3.01 28.29 1.90
CA SER A 20 4.13 27.54 2.50
C SER A 20 3.92 26.01 2.48
N CYS A 21 2.80 25.51 1.93
CA CYS A 21 2.61 24.08 1.78
C CYS A 21 3.30 23.62 0.49
N GLY A 22 4.60 23.33 0.59
CA GLY A 22 5.40 22.76 -0.49
C GLY A 22 5.02 21.31 -0.79
N TYR A 23 3.76 21.10 -1.24
CA TYR A 23 3.33 19.79 -1.75
C TYR A 23 4.03 19.52 -3.08
N GLN A 24 5.02 18.63 -3.06
CA GLN A 24 5.58 18.09 -4.28
C GLN A 24 4.83 16.80 -4.63
N PRO A 25 4.16 16.71 -5.78
CA PRO A 25 3.55 15.45 -6.20
C PRO A 25 4.64 14.40 -6.40
N LEU A 26 4.44 13.22 -5.79
CA LEU A 26 5.34 12.07 -5.92
C LEU A 26 5.42 11.55 -7.36
N ILE A 27 4.42 11.85 -8.18
CA ILE A 27 4.35 11.44 -9.58
C ILE A 27 4.72 12.63 -10.45
N ASN A 28 5.91 12.60 -11.06
CA ASN A 28 6.33 13.59 -12.03
C ASN A 28 5.70 13.27 -13.38
N VAL A 29 4.56 13.90 -13.70
CA VAL A 29 3.81 13.72 -14.96
C VAL A 29 4.60 14.24 -16.19
N SER A 30 5.70 14.95 -15.95
CA SER A 30 6.45 15.66 -17.01
C SER A 30 7.31 14.74 -17.91
N LYS A 31 7.48 13.45 -17.53
CA LYS A 31 8.21 12.47 -18.37
C LYS A 31 7.49 11.12 -18.36
N PRO A 32 6.39 10.96 -19.10
CA PRO A 32 5.58 9.73 -19.10
C PRO A 32 6.36 8.48 -19.57
N ASN A 33 7.46 8.64 -20.29
CA ASN A 33 8.27 7.52 -20.78
C ASN A 33 9.33 7.02 -19.79
N GLU A 34 9.56 7.71 -18.68
CA GLU A 34 10.54 7.32 -17.64
C GLU A 34 9.88 6.75 -16.39
N SER A 35 8.57 6.94 -16.20
CA SER A 35 7.86 6.40 -15.03
C SER A 35 7.89 4.87 -15.02
N LEU A 36 8.11 4.30 -13.83
CA LEU A 36 8.02 2.86 -13.61
C LEU A 36 6.56 2.37 -13.60
N PHE A 37 5.59 3.28 -13.47
CA PHE A 37 4.16 2.95 -13.53
C PHE A 37 3.72 2.62 -14.96
N ASN A 38 2.86 1.60 -15.09
CA ASN A 38 2.37 1.06 -16.37
C ASN A 38 3.48 0.72 -17.38
N SER A 39 4.72 0.63 -16.91
CA SER A 39 5.88 0.43 -17.81
C SER A 39 6.08 -1.02 -18.22
N GLY A 40 5.47 -1.98 -17.51
CA GLY A 40 5.71 -3.42 -17.69
C GLY A 40 7.17 -3.84 -17.38
N LYS A 41 7.89 -3.04 -16.59
CA LYS A 41 9.30 -3.31 -16.24
C LYS A 41 9.46 -4.27 -15.06
N PHE A 42 8.35 -4.64 -14.40
CA PHE A 42 8.37 -5.52 -13.23
C PHE A 42 7.78 -6.89 -13.55
N GLU A 43 8.49 -7.93 -13.15
CA GLU A 43 7.99 -9.30 -13.05
C GLU A 43 7.65 -9.58 -11.58
N ILE A 44 6.42 -9.99 -11.27
CA ILE A 44 5.93 -10.09 -9.90
C ILE A 44 5.67 -11.54 -9.53
N PHE A 45 6.43 -12.04 -8.55
CA PHE A 45 6.30 -13.35 -7.93
C PHE A 45 5.73 -13.24 -6.53
N SER A 46 4.58 -13.83 -6.33
CA SER A 46 3.90 -13.91 -5.04
C SER A 46 3.59 -15.36 -4.68
N PRO A 47 3.37 -15.69 -3.40
CA PRO A 47 2.91 -17.01 -3.00
C PRO A 47 1.61 -17.40 -3.72
N GLU A 48 1.47 -18.71 -4.03
CA GLU A 48 0.27 -19.28 -4.65
C GLU A 48 -0.85 -19.47 -3.62
N ASN A 49 -1.30 -18.37 -3.02
CA ASN A 49 -2.44 -18.35 -2.11
C ASN A 49 -3.31 -17.12 -2.42
N ASP A 50 -4.53 -17.11 -1.91
CA ASP A 50 -5.54 -16.08 -2.22
C ASP A 50 -5.04 -14.66 -1.95
N ILE A 51 -4.32 -14.44 -0.84
CA ILE A 51 -3.84 -13.11 -0.48
C ILE A 51 -2.62 -12.71 -1.33
N GLY A 52 -1.73 -13.65 -1.65
CA GLY A 52 -0.61 -13.43 -2.56
C GLY A 52 -1.09 -13.06 -3.96
N PHE A 53 -2.09 -13.78 -4.47
CA PHE A 53 -2.74 -13.46 -5.74
C PHE A 53 -3.32 -12.05 -5.74
N GLN A 54 -4.04 -11.65 -4.68
CA GLN A 54 -4.63 -10.31 -4.59
C GLN A 54 -3.57 -9.20 -4.52
N ILE A 55 -2.47 -9.40 -3.79
CA ILE A 55 -1.35 -8.44 -3.78
C ILE A 55 -0.78 -8.30 -5.18
N ARG A 56 -0.53 -9.42 -5.86
CA ARG A 56 0.00 -9.42 -7.23
C ARG A 56 -0.91 -8.67 -8.20
N GLU A 57 -2.22 -8.90 -8.16
CA GLU A 57 -3.18 -8.22 -9.03
C GLU A 57 -3.21 -6.70 -8.79
N ASN A 58 -3.17 -6.27 -7.51
CA ASN A 58 -3.07 -4.84 -7.19
C ASN A 58 -1.78 -4.23 -7.75
N LEU A 59 -0.64 -4.89 -7.59
CA LEU A 59 0.63 -4.42 -8.13
C LEU A 59 0.67 -4.42 -9.67
N LEU A 60 0.04 -5.40 -10.33
CA LEU A 60 -0.08 -5.42 -11.80
C LEU A 60 -0.95 -4.28 -12.33
N THR A 61 -1.96 -3.87 -11.56
CA THR A 61 -2.79 -2.71 -11.90
C THR A 61 -1.95 -1.43 -11.95
N ASP A 62 -0.98 -1.28 -11.04
CA ASP A 62 -0.13 -0.10 -10.96
C ASP A 62 1.05 -0.14 -11.93
N PHE A 63 1.76 -1.27 -12.01
CA PHE A 63 2.99 -1.38 -12.78
C PHE A 63 2.81 -1.93 -14.20
N GLY A 64 1.61 -2.42 -14.51
CA GLY A 64 1.28 -3.05 -15.78
C GLY A 64 1.80 -4.50 -15.89
N PHE A 65 1.32 -5.21 -16.90
CA PHE A 65 1.81 -6.56 -17.21
C PHE A 65 3.25 -6.52 -17.72
N PRO A 66 4.11 -7.50 -17.32
CA PRO A 66 5.50 -7.54 -17.72
C PRO A 66 5.62 -7.67 -19.25
N LYS A 67 6.30 -6.71 -19.88
CA LYS A 67 6.60 -6.72 -21.32
C LYS A 67 8.10 -6.88 -21.58
N ASN A 68 8.91 -6.15 -20.83
CA ASN A 68 10.37 -6.23 -20.88
C ASN A 68 10.90 -5.98 -19.45
N PRO A 69 10.77 -6.97 -18.56
CA PRO A 69 11.05 -6.77 -17.15
C PRO A 69 12.53 -6.52 -16.89
N LYS A 70 12.84 -5.44 -16.18
CA LYS A 70 14.17 -5.12 -15.67
C LYS A 70 14.33 -5.52 -14.21
N TYR A 71 13.21 -5.57 -13.49
CA TYR A 71 13.17 -5.86 -12.07
C TYR A 71 12.23 -7.01 -11.77
N LYS A 72 12.59 -7.80 -10.77
CA LYS A 72 11.80 -8.89 -10.22
C LYS A 72 11.36 -8.53 -8.81
N ILE A 73 10.08 -8.57 -8.55
CA ILE A 73 9.48 -8.45 -7.22
C ILE A 73 9.23 -9.85 -6.70
N MET A 74 9.83 -10.17 -5.55
CA MET A 74 9.60 -11.42 -4.84
C MET A 74 8.92 -11.14 -3.51
N LEU A 75 7.79 -11.79 -3.26
CA LEU A 75 6.99 -11.65 -2.05
C LEU A 75 6.97 -12.97 -1.28
N LYS A 76 7.09 -12.87 0.05
CA LYS A 76 6.85 -13.97 0.97
C LYS A 76 5.87 -13.49 2.04
N ASN A 77 4.70 -14.14 2.11
CA ASN A 77 3.60 -13.72 2.98
C ASN A 77 3.36 -14.71 4.11
N SER A 78 3.02 -14.20 5.29
CA SER A 78 2.55 -14.98 6.43
C SER A 78 1.32 -14.30 7.01
N LEU A 79 0.18 -14.99 6.99
CA LEU A 79 -1.09 -14.51 7.53
C LEU A 79 -1.39 -15.19 8.85
N GLU A 80 -1.54 -14.40 9.91
CA GLU A 80 -1.94 -14.86 11.24
C GLU A 80 -3.36 -14.40 11.56
N ARG A 81 -4.14 -15.26 12.21
CA ARG A 81 -5.47 -14.94 12.72
C ARG A 81 -5.51 -15.04 14.24
N ARG A 82 -5.79 -13.93 14.91
CA ARG A 82 -5.93 -13.86 16.38
C ARG A 82 -7.39 -13.62 16.76
N LYS A 83 -7.82 -14.26 17.84
CA LYS A 83 -9.10 -13.96 18.47
C LYS A 83 -8.98 -12.61 19.22
N SER A 84 -9.91 -11.68 18.95
CA SER A 84 -9.82 -10.32 19.52
C SER A 84 -10.84 -10.08 20.64
N ILE A 85 -12.10 -10.48 20.42
CA ILE A 85 -13.17 -10.31 21.41
C ILE A 85 -13.82 -11.66 21.66
N VAL A 86 -13.83 -12.04 22.95
CA VAL A 86 -14.52 -13.23 23.46
C VAL A 86 -15.58 -12.73 24.45
N THR A 87 -16.82 -13.12 24.25
CA THR A 87 -17.92 -12.77 25.15
C THR A 87 -17.88 -13.63 26.43
N ASN A 88 -18.66 -13.24 27.45
CA ASN A 88 -18.81 -14.00 28.70
C ASN A 88 -19.34 -15.43 28.49
N LYS A 89 -19.89 -15.74 27.30
CA LYS A 89 -20.34 -17.07 26.87
C LYS A 89 -19.27 -17.82 26.06
N ASN A 90 -18.02 -17.37 26.08
CA ASN A 90 -16.94 -17.86 25.23
C ASN A 90 -17.17 -17.76 23.72
N ASP A 91 -18.11 -16.93 23.28
CA ASP A 91 -18.35 -16.68 21.87
C ASP A 91 -17.34 -15.67 21.31
N ILE A 92 -16.68 -16.03 20.23
CA ILE A 92 -15.74 -15.13 19.55
C ILE A 92 -16.54 -14.27 18.58
N THR A 93 -16.50 -12.95 18.81
CA THR A 93 -17.24 -11.99 17.97
C THR A 93 -16.37 -11.19 17.03
N ARG A 94 -15.05 -11.18 17.25
CA ARG A 94 -14.09 -10.48 16.38
C ARG A 94 -12.78 -11.24 16.27
N TYR A 95 -12.23 -11.23 15.08
CA TYR A 95 -10.89 -11.71 14.76
C TYR A 95 -10.03 -10.59 14.21
N ASN A 96 -8.76 -10.58 14.58
CA ASN A 96 -7.73 -9.79 13.94
C ASN A 96 -6.97 -10.65 12.95
N LEU A 97 -6.70 -10.11 11.76
CA LEU A 97 -5.81 -10.67 10.76
C LEU A 97 -4.56 -9.83 10.69
N ILE A 98 -3.40 -10.44 10.83
CA ILE A 98 -2.10 -9.81 10.75
C ILE A 98 -1.37 -10.43 9.56
N LEU A 99 -1.00 -9.59 8.60
CA LEU A 99 -0.25 -9.98 7.42
C LEU A 99 1.17 -9.44 7.51
N ASN A 100 2.13 -10.36 7.56
CA ASN A 100 3.54 -10.05 7.43
C ASN A 100 4.01 -10.40 6.02
N THR A 101 4.64 -9.43 5.33
CA THR A 101 5.13 -9.59 3.98
C THR A 101 6.60 -9.17 3.89
N ILE A 102 7.46 -10.08 3.42
CA ILE A 102 8.83 -9.76 3.03
C ILE A 102 8.80 -9.45 1.54
N PHE A 103 9.27 -8.27 1.19
CA PHE A 103 9.40 -7.75 -0.16
C PHE A 103 10.86 -7.64 -0.54
N ASN A 104 11.23 -8.25 -1.67
CA ASN A 104 12.55 -8.11 -2.28
C ASN A 104 12.40 -7.58 -3.71
N LEU A 105 13.13 -6.52 -4.02
CA LEU A 105 13.30 -6.00 -5.36
C LEU A 105 14.68 -6.41 -5.89
N ILE A 106 14.69 -7.14 -6.99
CA ILE A 106 15.90 -7.74 -7.59
C ILE A 106 16.04 -7.21 -9.01
N GLU A 107 17.22 -6.74 -9.37
CA GLU A 107 17.57 -6.38 -10.74
C GLU A 107 17.88 -7.67 -11.53
N ILE A 108 17.16 -7.90 -12.64
CA ILE A 108 17.25 -9.17 -13.38
C ILE A 108 18.63 -9.39 -14.01
N ASN A 109 19.24 -8.34 -14.58
CA ASN A 109 20.49 -8.46 -15.35
C ASN A 109 21.67 -9.00 -14.55
N ASN A 110 21.76 -8.64 -13.27
CA ASN A 110 22.90 -9.01 -12.41
C ASN A 110 22.46 -9.81 -11.17
N ASN A 111 21.17 -10.11 -11.07
CA ASN A 111 20.55 -10.79 -9.95
C ASN A 111 20.82 -10.12 -8.57
N LYS A 112 21.03 -8.79 -8.59
CA LYS A 112 21.35 -8.01 -7.39
C LYS A 112 20.08 -7.57 -6.69
N ILE A 113 20.02 -7.81 -5.38
CA ILE A 113 18.95 -7.27 -4.53
C ILE A 113 19.16 -5.75 -4.39
N LYS A 114 18.19 -4.96 -4.86
CA LYS A 114 18.18 -3.49 -4.74
C LYS A 114 17.54 -3.04 -3.44
N LEU A 115 16.51 -3.76 -2.99
CA LEU A 115 15.75 -3.40 -1.80
C LEU A 115 15.19 -4.65 -1.15
N THR A 116 15.27 -4.71 0.17
CA THR A 116 14.54 -5.67 1.01
C THR A 116 13.81 -4.91 2.08
N LYS A 117 12.51 -5.15 2.22
CA LYS A 117 11.66 -4.57 3.26
C LYS A 117 10.73 -5.64 3.84
N THR A 118 10.40 -5.46 5.10
CA THR A 118 9.35 -6.23 5.77
C THR A 118 8.23 -5.29 6.15
N PHE A 119 7.03 -5.65 5.76
CA PHE A 119 5.81 -4.91 6.09
C PHE A 119 4.92 -5.76 6.99
N GLU A 120 4.33 -5.11 7.98
CA GLU A 120 3.24 -5.66 8.76
C GLU A 120 2.00 -4.78 8.56
N THR A 121 0.87 -5.40 8.41
CA THR A 121 -0.44 -4.74 8.36
C THR A 121 -1.48 -5.59 9.08
N GLU A 122 -2.42 -4.93 9.73
CA GLU A 122 -3.46 -5.57 10.52
C GLU A 122 -4.85 -5.03 10.16
N THR A 123 -5.82 -5.90 10.16
CA THR A 123 -7.24 -5.54 10.04
C THR A 123 -8.08 -6.48 10.90
N SER A 124 -9.34 -6.10 11.14
CA SER A 124 -10.25 -6.98 11.88
C SER A 124 -11.53 -7.24 11.09
N PHE A 125 -12.18 -8.37 11.40
CA PHE A 125 -13.51 -8.68 10.93
C PHE A 125 -14.35 -9.29 12.05
N SER A 126 -15.66 -9.06 11.98
CA SER A 126 -16.62 -9.67 12.91
C SER A 126 -17.12 -10.98 12.35
N ALA A 127 -17.12 -12.01 13.20
CA ALA A 127 -17.67 -13.32 12.91
C ALA A 127 -18.34 -13.82 14.19
N SER A 128 -19.63 -13.52 14.36
CA SER A 128 -20.40 -14.06 15.48
C SER A 128 -20.66 -15.54 15.23
N THR A 129 -20.62 -16.37 16.29
CA THR A 129 -20.97 -17.80 16.26
C THR A 129 -22.38 -18.06 15.75
N ASN A 130 -23.28 -17.06 15.90
CA ASN A 130 -24.66 -17.10 15.39
C ASN A 130 -24.76 -16.71 13.90
N ILE A 131 -23.68 -16.22 13.28
CA ILE A 131 -23.62 -15.89 11.85
C ILE A 131 -23.00 -17.09 11.15
N THR A 132 -23.83 -18.06 10.79
CA THR A 132 -23.42 -19.28 10.10
C THR A 132 -22.69 -19.01 8.78
N GLY A 133 -21.48 -19.57 8.66
CA GLY A 133 -20.76 -19.88 7.44
C GLY A 133 -20.52 -18.73 6.48
N PHE A 134 -21.50 -18.39 5.67
CA PHE A 134 -21.31 -17.51 4.52
C PHE A 134 -20.93 -16.07 4.88
N LYS A 135 -21.65 -15.43 5.82
CA LYS A 135 -21.39 -14.03 6.17
C LYS A 135 -20.00 -13.83 6.82
N ALA A 136 -19.60 -14.78 7.67
CA ALA A 136 -18.28 -14.78 8.28
C ALA A 136 -17.17 -14.96 7.23
N GLN A 137 -17.39 -15.83 6.25
CA GLN A 137 -16.45 -16.07 5.15
C GLN A 137 -16.32 -14.81 4.26
N VAL A 138 -17.43 -14.16 3.90
CA VAL A 138 -17.40 -12.89 3.15
C VAL A 138 -16.66 -11.80 3.93
N ALA A 139 -16.91 -11.67 5.23
CA ALA A 139 -16.23 -10.69 6.08
C ALA A 139 -14.71 -10.96 6.14
N LYS A 140 -14.30 -12.23 6.25
CA LYS A 140 -12.90 -12.64 6.21
C LYS A 140 -12.25 -12.28 4.87
N VAL A 141 -12.86 -12.68 3.75
CA VAL A 141 -12.33 -12.39 2.39
C VAL A 141 -12.19 -10.89 2.17
N ASN A 142 -13.16 -10.09 2.61
CA ASN A 142 -13.06 -8.63 2.52
C ASN A 142 -11.94 -8.05 3.40
N ALA A 143 -11.67 -8.66 4.55
CA ALA A 143 -10.55 -8.27 5.40
C ALA A 143 -9.20 -8.61 4.73
N GLU A 144 -9.08 -9.81 4.12
CA GLU A 144 -7.90 -10.21 3.36
C GLU A 144 -7.64 -9.29 2.16
N LYS A 145 -8.69 -8.87 1.45
CA LYS A 145 -8.57 -7.88 0.36
C LYS A 145 -8.02 -6.53 0.83
N ARG A 146 -8.47 -6.04 1.99
CA ARG A 146 -7.92 -4.80 2.56
C ARG A 146 -6.44 -4.94 2.90
N LEU A 147 -6.04 -6.06 3.54
CA LEU A 147 -4.63 -6.32 3.84
C LEU A 147 -3.77 -6.38 2.57
N ALA A 148 -4.26 -7.06 1.52
CA ALA A 148 -3.56 -7.17 0.25
C ALA A 148 -3.38 -5.79 -0.41
N TYR A 149 -4.41 -4.95 -0.38
CA TYR A 149 -4.35 -3.59 -0.90
C TYR A 149 -3.33 -2.74 -0.12
N ASP A 150 -3.36 -2.77 1.22
CA ASP A 150 -2.44 -2.00 2.07
C ASP A 150 -0.97 -2.40 1.83
N ILE A 151 -0.70 -3.69 1.65
CA ILE A 151 0.65 -4.17 1.32
C ILE A 151 1.07 -3.71 -0.08
N ALA A 152 0.21 -3.80 -1.07
CA ALA A 152 0.50 -3.33 -2.42
C ALA A 152 0.83 -1.82 -2.42
N GLU A 153 0.06 -1.00 -1.68
CA GLU A 153 0.33 0.43 -1.51
C GLU A 153 1.69 0.71 -0.85
N LYS A 154 2.04 -0.03 0.21
CA LYS A 154 3.35 0.10 0.85
C LYS A 154 4.49 -0.22 -0.11
N ILE A 155 4.37 -1.29 -0.89
CA ILE A 155 5.35 -1.68 -1.91
C ILE A 155 5.45 -0.61 -3.01
N ARG A 156 4.31 -0.10 -3.47
CA ARG A 156 4.25 0.98 -4.46
C ARG A 156 5.02 2.22 -4.00
N ILE A 157 4.81 2.64 -2.76
CA ILE A 157 5.50 3.80 -2.17
C ILE A 157 7.02 3.57 -2.12
N GLU A 158 7.48 2.40 -1.70
CA GLU A 158 8.92 2.08 -1.64
C GLU A 158 9.57 2.11 -3.03
N ILE A 159 8.86 1.61 -4.06
CA ILE A 159 9.36 1.65 -5.44
C ILE A 159 9.41 3.09 -5.96
N LEU A 160 8.42 3.94 -5.62
CA LEU A 160 8.43 5.36 -5.98
C LEU A 160 9.60 6.13 -5.35
N ILE A 161 9.89 5.83 -4.08
CA ILE A 161 11.04 6.43 -3.38
C ILE A 161 12.33 6.03 -4.08
N LEU A 162 12.46 4.74 -4.40
CA LEU A 162 13.63 4.21 -5.09
C LEU A 162 13.79 4.78 -6.51
N GLU A 163 12.68 4.98 -7.25
CA GLU A 163 12.71 5.59 -8.58
C GLU A 163 13.33 6.97 -8.55
N LYS A 164 12.99 7.78 -7.55
CA LYS A 164 13.55 9.12 -7.36
C LYS A 164 15.07 9.07 -7.13
N ASP A 165 15.56 8.08 -6.38
CA ASP A 165 16.97 7.92 -6.08
C ASP A 165 17.77 7.34 -7.28
N LEU A 166 17.12 6.59 -8.16
CA LEU A 166 17.73 6.02 -9.36
C LEU A 166 17.80 7.01 -10.55
N LEU A 167 16.98 8.07 -10.52
CA LEU A 167 16.91 9.10 -11.57
C LEU A 167 17.78 10.33 -11.26
N ASN A 168 18.32 10.44 -10.04
CA ASN A 168 19.26 11.46 -9.62
C ASN A 168 20.70 10.90 -9.65
#